data_5755931e1246ae1c9d1157d8fae8b95b
#
_entry.id   5755931e1246ae1c9d1157d8fae8b95b
#
_cell.length_a   1.000
_cell.length_b   1.000
_cell.length_c   1.000
_cell.angle_alpha   90.00
_cell.angle_beta   90.00
_cell.angle_gamma   90.00
#
_symmetry.space_group_name_H-M   'P 1'
#
loop_
_entity.id
_entity.type
_entity.pdbx_description
1 polymer ?
#
loop_
_entity_poly.entity_id
_entity_poly.type
_entity_poly.pdbx_seq_one_letter_code
_entity_poly.pdbx_strand_id
1 'polypeptide(L)'
;MSVYNKSGATLQTVYGISGSALSSAYSIDGTDVLSDDYNEYSNEYQHTILTARNAWNTEHRADDDVVPLILSTDQHSFLNTTYGKPLYDYLNLAVKWAEVSASLNLGDVCAGTYNTTQLSNMLTALSSVPSAKQINMMGNHDVWATTTTAIDDSTFTTAQNTYFNNSSYNGNVRFENRGNEIMIDTVHGIKYICVACWYFPDDVYNHYTYPEDAMTWLLQQLSAVDNYDIVVLSHIQPLATSRTWYIPAVDGQSASSSVIGRNYSGVAPYGASGMFEGLLSARKNKTGGTITDSDGVTHSYDFSNCTSDILCWLAGHAHTDSYAYDGGDVPVIIFDAYRYDNHPFFFINIDRTQERVNVWKVDDSPTFYNYQIPFTEPTAS
;
A
#
# COMPACT_ATOMS: atom_id res chain seq x y z
N MET A 1 22.46 -18.68 24.89
CA MET A 1 22.45 -18.59 23.41
C MET A 1 23.86 -18.71 22.86
N SER A 2 24.07 -19.46 21.80
CA SER A 2 25.41 -19.62 21.18
C SER A 2 25.42 -18.90 19.85
N VAL A 3 26.32 -17.93 19.70
CA VAL A 3 26.54 -17.20 18.45
C VAL A 3 27.72 -17.86 17.72
N TYR A 4 27.57 -18.07 16.41
CA TYR A 4 28.54 -18.76 15.58
C TYR A 4 29.18 -17.81 14.59
N ASN A 5 30.44 -18.01 14.26
CA ASN A 5 31.10 -17.30 13.17
C ASN A 5 30.73 -17.94 11.82
N LYS A 6 31.25 -17.37 10.72
CA LYS A 6 31.02 -17.86 9.34
C LYS A 6 31.43 -19.35 9.11
N SER A 7 32.30 -19.89 9.94
CA SER A 7 32.72 -21.30 9.87
C SER A 7 31.90 -22.24 10.76
N GLY A 8 30.87 -21.72 11.44
CA GLY A 8 30.04 -22.47 12.38
C GLY A 8 30.66 -22.65 13.77
N ALA A 9 31.78 -22.00 14.08
CA ALA A 9 32.36 -22.03 15.39
C ALA A 9 31.62 -21.09 16.35
N THR A 10 31.30 -21.58 17.55
CA THR A 10 30.64 -20.79 18.59
C THR A 10 31.49 -19.59 19.01
N LEU A 11 30.92 -18.41 19.03
CA LEU A 11 31.55 -17.23 19.61
C LEU A 11 31.22 -17.16 21.11
N GLN A 12 32.25 -16.95 21.94
CA GLN A 12 32.06 -16.86 23.39
C GLN A 12 31.40 -15.54 23.81
N THR A 13 31.69 -14.47 23.08
CA THR A 13 31.15 -13.13 23.39
C THR A 13 31.09 -12.30 22.11
N VAL A 14 29.99 -11.58 21.90
CA VAL A 14 29.81 -10.65 20.80
C VAL A 14 29.51 -9.26 21.38
N TYR A 15 30.30 -8.26 20.96
CA TYR A 15 30.15 -6.89 21.40
C TYR A 15 29.81 -5.98 20.22
N GLY A 16 29.02 -4.95 20.48
CA GLY A 16 28.81 -3.85 19.53
C GLY A 16 30.05 -2.97 19.42
N ILE A 17 30.04 -2.08 18.42
CA ILE A 17 31.14 -1.13 18.14
C ILE A 17 31.49 -0.27 19.36
N SER A 18 30.54 -0.02 20.25
CA SER A 18 30.73 0.74 21.50
C SER A 18 31.24 -0.12 22.68
N GLY A 19 31.49 -1.41 22.50
CA GLY A 19 31.85 -2.33 23.58
C GLY A 19 30.66 -2.80 24.42
N SER A 20 29.45 -2.35 24.12
CA SER A 20 28.22 -2.82 24.77
C SER A 20 27.80 -4.18 24.20
N ALA A 21 27.10 -4.97 25.00
CA ALA A 21 26.46 -6.20 24.50
C ALA A 21 25.49 -5.84 23.36
N LEU A 22 25.48 -6.62 22.29
CA LEU A 22 24.54 -6.43 21.20
C LEU A 22 23.11 -6.67 21.72
N SER A 23 22.21 -5.77 21.41
CA SER A 23 20.76 -5.93 21.67
C SER A 23 20.09 -6.85 20.65
N SER A 24 20.73 -7.04 19.48
CA SER A 24 20.27 -7.95 18.42
C SER A 24 21.47 -8.47 17.61
N ALA A 25 21.40 -9.69 17.14
CA ALA A 25 22.37 -10.24 16.20
C ALA A 25 21.64 -11.21 15.26
N TYR A 26 21.93 -11.09 13.97
CA TYR A 26 21.31 -11.89 12.92
C TYR A 26 22.31 -12.91 12.39
N SER A 27 21.81 -14.11 12.09
CA SER A 27 22.58 -15.09 11.32
C SER A 27 22.75 -14.66 9.87
N ILE A 28 23.58 -15.37 9.11
CA ILE A 28 23.79 -15.09 7.67
C ILE A 28 22.50 -15.27 6.85
N ASP A 29 21.60 -16.13 7.31
CA ASP A 29 20.26 -16.34 6.73
C ASP A 29 19.23 -15.30 7.19
N GLY A 30 19.63 -14.36 8.05
CA GLY A 30 18.77 -13.29 8.54
C GLY A 30 17.93 -13.65 9.76
N THR A 31 18.11 -14.84 10.34
CA THR A 31 17.43 -15.22 11.57
C THR A 31 17.96 -14.40 12.75
N ASP A 32 17.08 -13.76 13.52
CA ASP A 32 17.52 -13.11 14.77
C ASP A 32 17.92 -14.17 15.78
N VAL A 33 19.18 -14.14 16.19
CA VAL A 33 19.76 -15.09 17.15
C VAL A 33 19.72 -14.59 18.59
N LEU A 34 19.13 -13.42 18.85
CA LEU A 34 19.07 -12.82 20.19
C LEU A 34 17.65 -12.73 20.79
N SER A 35 16.60 -12.93 20.02
CA SER A 35 15.24 -12.67 20.49
C SER A 35 14.57 -13.88 21.13
N ASP A 36 14.75 -14.04 22.43
CA ASP A 36 13.77 -14.80 23.24
C ASP A 36 12.50 -13.96 23.58
N ASP A 37 12.50 -12.65 23.27
CA ASP A 37 11.45 -11.70 23.69
C ASP A 37 10.35 -11.46 22.62
N TYR A 38 10.50 -11.97 21.40
CA TYR A 38 9.50 -11.82 20.32
C TYR A 38 8.62 -13.07 20.14
N ASN A 39 8.26 -13.71 21.23
CA ASN A 39 7.51 -14.96 21.26
C ASN A 39 6.00 -14.85 20.93
N GLU A 40 5.51 -13.72 20.43
CA GLU A 40 4.08 -13.58 20.10
C GLU A 40 3.71 -14.11 18.70
N TYR A 41 4.69 -14.16 17.78
CA TYR A 41 4.56 -14.91 16.53
C TYR A 41 5.31 -16.23 16.61
N SER A 42 4.75 -17.29 16.07
CA SER A 42 5.45 -18.58 16.02
C SER A 42 6.82 -18.41 15.34
N ASN A 43 7.82 -19.18 15.75
CA ASN A 43 9.14 -19.18 15.08
C ASN A 43 9.03 -19.42 13.57
N GLU A 44 8.00 -20.13 13.15
CA GLU A 44 7.67 -20.43 11.75
C GLU A 44 7.23 -19.18 10.99
N TYR A 45 6.36 -18.36 11.56
CA TYR A 45 5.92 -17.10 10.96
C TYR A 45 7.09 -16.09 10.84
N GLN A 46 7.91 -15.96 11.88
CA GLN A 46 9.12 -15.12 11.83
C GLN A 46 10.08 -15.59 10.73
N HIS A 47 10.25 -16.88 10.56
CA HIS A 47 11.07 -17.44 9.50
C HIS A 47 10.51 -17.12 8.11
N THR A 48 9.19 -17.20 7.94
CA THR A 48 8.50 -16.85 6.70
C THR A 48 8.72 -15.39 6.34
N ILE A 49 8.55 -14.47 7.32
CA ILE A 49 8.83 -13.04 7.13
C ILE A 49 10.26 -12.80 6.68
N LEU A 50 11.24 -13.42 7.35
CA LEU A 50 12.65 -13.23 7.02
C LEU A 50 12.98 -13.76 5.63
N THR A 51 12.41 -14.89 5.23
CA THR A 51 12.65 -15.49 3.93
C THR A 51 12.07 -14.61 2.82
N ALA A 52 10.82 -14.14 2.97
CA ALA A 52 10.19 -13.21 2.03
C ALA A 52 10.98 -11.89 1.92
N ARG A 53 11.35 -11.30 3.07
CA ARG A 53 12.20 -10.10 3.12
C ARG A 53 13.54 -10.30 2.43
N ASN A 54 14.20 -11.44 2.62
CA ASN A 54 15.50 -11.70 1.99
C ASN A 54 15.37 -11.77 0.46
N ALA A 55 14.33 -12.40 -0.07
CA ALA A 55 14.04 -12.41 -1.50
C ALA A 55 13.80 -10.99 -2.03
N TRP A 56 12.94 -10.22 -1.38
CA TRP A 56 12.66 -8.82 -1.68
C TRP A 56 13.92 -7.94 -1.63
N ASN A 57 14.73 -8.05 -0.58
CA ASN A 57 16.00 -7.33 -0.44
C ASN A 57 17.00 -7.68 -1.54
N THR A 58 17.07 -8.94 -1.96
CA THR A 58 18.00 -9.38 -2.99
C THR A 58 17.70 -8.71 -4.32
N GLU A 59 16.43 -8.56 -4.65
CA GLU A 59 16.02 -7.93 -5.90
C GLU A 59 16.30 -6.42 -5.91
N HIS A 60 15.79 -5.66 -4.95
CA HIS A 60 15.95 -4.19 -4.98
C HIS A 60 17.39 -3.72 -4.72
N ARG A 61 18.23 -4.55 -4.11
CA ARG A 61 19.66 -4.23 -3.96
C ARG A 61 20.49 -4.57 -5.19
N ALA A 62 19.95 -5.35 -6.09
CA ALA A 62 20.61 -5.70 -7.35
C ALA A 62 20.37 -4.66 -8.44
N ASP A 63 19.33 -3.83 -8.31
CA ASP A 63 18.92 -2.85 -9.31
C ASP A 63 18.44 -1.55 -8.64
N ASP A 64 19.09 -0.44 -8.92
CA ASP A 64 18.74 0.90 -8.39
C ASP A 64 17.41 1.43 -8.95
N ASP A 65 16.90 0.84 -10.04
CA ASP A 65 15.61 1.20 -10.63
C ASP A 65 14.41 0.48 -9.99
N VAL A 66 14.64 -0.27 -8.92
CA VAL A 66 13.59 -0.92 -8.14
C VAL A 66 13.16 -0.05 -6.96
N VAL A 67 11.84 0.11 -6.78
CA VAL A 67 11.23 0.87 -5.68
C VAL A 67 10.70 -0.09 -4.62
N PRO A 68 11.36 -0.23 -3.46
CA PRO A 68 10.96 -1.15 -2.41
C PRO A 68 9.90 -0.55 -1.49
N LEU A 69 8.81 -1.29 -1.27
CA LEU A 69 7.67 -0.91 -0.44
C LEU A 69 7.33 -2.01 0.57
N ILE A 70 6.70 -1.60 1.66
CA ILE A 70 5.99 -2.49 2.59
C ILE A 70 4.54 -2.01 2.64
N LEU A 71 3.57 -2.92 2.58
CA LEU A 71 2.16 -2.57 2.51
C LEU A 71 1.32 -3.42 3.45
N SER A 72 0.36 -2.78 4.11
CA SER A 72 -0.80 -3.41 4.74
C SER A 72 -2.06 -2.59 4.44
N THR A 73 -3.23 -3.21 4.50
CA THR A 73 -4.52 -2.56 4.26
C THR A 73 -5.64 -3.29 4.99
N ASP A 74 -6.78 -2.63 5.18
CA ASP A 74 -8.00 -3.25 5.72
C ASP A 74 -7.76 -3.97 7.07
N GLN A 75 -7.12 -3.28 8.01
CA GLN A 75 -6.71 -3.85 9.29
C GLN A 75 -7.90 -4.15 10.21
N HIS A 76 -9.02 -3.42 10.09
CA HIS A 76 -10.26 -3.64 10.84
C HIS A 76 -10.05 -3.90 12.33
N SER A 77 -9.30 -3.03 13.00
CA SER A 77 -8.89 -3.10 14.41
C SER A 77 -7.87 -4.19 14.81
N PHE A 78 -7.35 -4.97 13.87
CA PHE A 78 -6.30 -5.98 14.19
C PHE A 78 -4.91 -5.38 14.40
N LEU A 79 -4.68 -4.12 14.05
CA LEU A 79 -3.49 -3.37 14.49
C LEU A 79 -3.61 -2.99 15.97
N ASN A 80 -3.71 -3.96 16.83
CA ASN A 80 -3.70 -3.78 18.28
C ASN A 80 -2.31 -4.07 18.86
N THR A 81 -2.17 -3.96 20.18
CA THR A 81 -0.91 -4.21 20.86
C THR A 81 -0.49 -5.68 20.84
N THR A 82 -1.41 -6.61 20.56
CA THR A 82 -1.13 -8.05 20.54
C THR A 82 -0.56 -8.52 19.22
N TYR A 83 -1.06 -8.00 18.08
CA TYR A 83 -0.64 -8.46 16.76
C TYR A 83 0.13 -7.40 15.97
N GLY A 84 -0.41 -6.20 15.82
CA GLY A 84 0.16 -5.18 14.95
C GLY A 84 1.47 -4.61 15.47
N LYS A 85 1.54 -4.24 16.76
CA LYS A 85 2.77 -3.67 17.29
C LYS A 85 3.95 -4.63 17.26
N PRO A 86 3.86 -5.88 17.72
CA PRO A 86 4.95 -6.84 17.62
C PRO A 86 5.43 -7.06 16.16
N LEU A 87 4.51 -7.11 15.20
CA LEU A 87 4.87 -7.22 13.78
C LEU A 87 5.73 -6.04 13.33
N TYR A 88 5.29 -4.81 13.61
CA TYR A 88 6.04 -3.62 13.18
C TYR A 88 7.34 -3.43 13.97
N ASP A 89 7.37 -3.80 15.25
CA ASP A 89 8.62 -3.83 16.03
C ASP A 89 9.62 -4.82 15.41
N TYR A 90 9.16 -5.99 15.00
CA TYR A 90 9.97 -6.98 14.33
C TYR A 90 10.44 -6.49 12.95
N LEU A 91 9.55 -5.90 12.14
CA LEU A 91 9.92 -5.29 10.86
C LEU A 91 10.96 -4.18 11.02
N ASN A 92 10.82 -3.35 12.06
CA ASN A 92 11.80 -2.31 12.36
C ASN A 92 13.21 -2.86 12.65
N LEU A 93 13.30 -4.03 13.28
CA LEU A 93 14.58 -4.70 13.51
C LEU A 93 15.12 -5.38 12.26
N ALA A 94 14.23 -5.94 11.44
CA ALA A 94 14.58 -6.76 10.30
C ALA A 94 14.84 -5.95 9.02
N VAL A 95 14.20 -4.79 8.85
CA VAL A 95 14.20 -3.99 7.64
C VAL A 95 15.13 -2.79 7.77
N LYS A 96 15.94 -2.54 6.76
CA LYS A 96 16.73 -1.31 6.66
C LYS A 96 15.87 -0.21 6.06
N TRP A 97 15.19 0.55 6.90
CA TRP A 97 14.27 1.61 6.47
C TRP A 97 14.89 2.67 5.57
N ALA A 98 16.21 2.89 5.63
CA ALA A 98 16.88 3.81 4.71
C ALA A 98 16.76 3.37 3.25
N GLU A 99 16.65 2.07 2.99
CA GLU A 99 16.52 1.48 1.65
C GLU A 99 15.06 1.40 1.19
N VAL A 100 14.07 1.54 2.09
CA VAL A 100 12.63 1.47 1.78
C VAL A 100 12.13 2.81 1.28
N SER A 101 11.37 2.82 0.21
CA SER A 101 10.69 4.02 -0.28
C SER A 101 9.55 4.42 0.65
N ALA A 102 8.61 3.52 0.90
CA ALA A 102 7.50 3.76 1.81
C ALA A 102 6.98 2.50 2.52
N SER A 103 6.44 2.71 3.72
CA SER A 103 5.55 1.78 4.42
C SER A 103 4.12 2.31 4.25
N LEU A 104 3.29 1.57 3.52
CA LEU A 104 1.95 1.96 3.11
C LEU A 104 0.91 1.31 4.03
N ASN A 105 -0.02 2.14 4.51
CA ASN A 105 -1.28 1.71 5.10
C ASN A 105 -2.40 2.32 4.25
N LEU A 106 -3.13 1.47 3.51
CA LEU A 106 -4.11 1.94 2.54
C LEU A 106 -5.53 2.10 3.13
N GLY A 107 -5.69 2.11 4.45
CA GLY A 107 -6.96 2.45 5.12
C GLY A 107 -7.75 1.26 5.65
N ASP A 108 -8.96 1.55 6.11
CA ASP A 108 -9.85 0.65 6.85
C ASP A 108 -9.20 0.07 8.10
N VAL A 109 -8.67 0.97 8.93
CA VAL A 109 -8.15 0.66 10.25
C VAL A 109 -9.27 0.31 11.21
N CYS A 110 -10.40 1.01 11.11
CA CYS A 110 -11.58 0.79 11.93
C CYS A 110 -12.37 -0.44 11.48
N ALA A 111 -12.88 -1.23 12.43
CA ALA A 111 -13.59 -2.47 12.13
C ALA A 111 -15.02 -2.27 11.58
N GLY A 112 -15.62 -1.12 11.80
CA GLY A 112 -17.00 -0.88 11.40
C GLY A 112 -17.28 0.58 11.10
N THR A 113 -17.06 1.44 12.08
CA THR A 113 -17.22 2.89 11.97
C THR A 113 -16.05 3.58 12.66
N TYR A 114 -15.90 4.87 12.42
CA TYR A 114 -14.87 5.72 13.03
C TYR A 114 -14.71 5.43 14.53
N ASN A 115 -13.50 5.09 14.93
CA ASN A 115 -13.20 4.70 16.31
C ASN A 115 -11.80 5.18 16.71
N THR A 116 -11.74 6.17 17.59
CA THR A 116 -10.49 6.79 18.03
C THR A 116 -9.57 5.83 18.79
N THR A 117 -10.12 4.81 19.47
CA THR A 117 -9.30 3.80 20.16
C THR A 117 -8.59 2.92 19.14
N GLN A 118 -9.28 2.48 18.09
CA GLN A 118 -8.68 1.66 17.04
C GLN A 118 -7.62 2.44 16.26
N LEU A 119 -7.88 3.72 15.97
CA LEU A 119 -6.90 4.61 15.33
C LEU A 119 -5.68 4.87 16.23
N SER A 120 -5.86 5.01 17.53
CA SER A 120 -4.76 5.15 18.48
C SER A 120 -3.92 3.86 18.57
N ASN A 121 -4.55 2.70 18.46
CA ASN A 121 -3.85 1.41 18.38
C ASN A 121 -2.99 1.32 17.11
N MET A 122 -3.49 1.80 15.97
CA MET A 122 -2.69 1.90 14.74
C MET A 122 -1.43 2.75 14.95
N LEU A 123 -1.56 3.95 15.51
CA LEU A 123 -0.38 4.79 15.81
C LEU A 123 0.61 4.09 16.73
N THR A 124 0.11 3.34 17.70
CA THR A 124 0.96 2.56 18.59
C THR A 124 1.67 1.44 17.85
N ALA A 125 0.96 0.72 16.98
CA ALA A 125 1.54 -0.34 16.15
C ALA A 125 2.64 0.20 15.22
N LEU A 126 2.39 1.33 14.56
CA LEU A 126 3.31 1.96 13.61
C LEU A 126 4.44 2.76 14.28
N SER A 127 4.46 2.88 15.61
CA SER A 127 5.42 3.77 16.31
C SER A 127 6.89 3.40 16.11
N SER A 128 7.18 2.14 15.78
CA SER A 128 8.54 1.66 15.47
C SER A 128 8.96 1.88 14.02
N VAL A 129 8.02 2.18 13.11
CA VAL A 129 8.33 2.54 11.72
C VAL A 129 8.73 4.01 11.68
N PRO A 130 9.84 4.40 11.03
CA PRO A 130 10.20 5.80 10.91
C PRO A 130 9.09 6.63 10.23
N SER A 131 8.65 7.72 10.86
CA SER A 131 7.56 8.55 10.34
C SER A 131 7.84 9.13 8.95
N ALA A 132 9.11 9.37 8.62
CA ALA A 132 9.54 9.78 7.28
C ALA A 132 9.33 8.70 6.19
N LYS A 133 8.94 7.49 6.56
CA LYS A 133 8.66 6.37 5.65
C LYS A 133 7.19 5.95 5.65
N GLN A 134 6.36 6.51 6.54
CA GLN A 134 4.96 6.14 6.64
C GLN A 134 4.09 6.95 5.68
N ILE A 135 3.22 6.25 4.95
CA ILE A 135 2.09 6.82 4.21
C ILE A 135 0.83 6.11 4.71
N ASN A 136 0.01 6.85 5.45
CA ASN A 136 -1.21 6.33 6.05
C ASN A 136 -2.43 6.99 5.40
N MET A 137 -3.34 6.19 4.88
CA MET A 137 -4.56 6.65 4.23
C MET A 137 -5.80 6.28 5.05
N MET A 138 -6.87 7.02 4.87
CA MET A 138 -8.18 6.70 5.42
C MET A 138 -8.94 5.80 4.44
N GLY A 139 -9.56 4.74 4.96
CA GLY A 139 -10.55 3.96 4.24
C GLY A 139 -11.98 4.38 4.57
N ASN A 140 -12.97 3.68 4.02
CA ASN A 140 -14.38 4.03 4.24
C ASN A 140 -14.83 3.79 5.69
N HIS A 141 -14.34 2.75 6.36
CA HIS A 141 -14.64 2.51 7.77
C HIS A 141 -14.05 3.57 8.70
N ASP A 142 -13.00 4.25 8.28
CA ASP A 142 -12.35 5.32 9.04
C ASP A 142 -13.12 6.66 8.95
N VAL A 143 -13.99 6.80 7.94
CA VAL A 143 -14.80 8.02 7.72
C VAL A 143 -16.30 7.82 7.99
N TRP A 144 -16.76 6.65 8.33
CA TRP A 144 -18.15 6.40 8.67
C TRP A 144 -18.48 6.77 10.12
N ALA A 145 -19.45 7.66 10.33
CA ALA A 145 -20.06 7.86 11.65
C ALA A 145 -21.05 6.74 11.98
N THR A 146 -21.79 6.29 10.96
CA THR A 146 -22.65 5.09 10.97
C THR A 146 -22.47 4.39 9.64
N THR A 147 -23.09 3.22 9.45
CA THR A 147 -23.04 2.51 8.16
C THR A 147 -23.71 3.28 6.99
N THR A 148 -24.34 4.39 7.28
CA THR A 148 -25.07 5.21 6.28
C THR A 148 -24.74 6.69 6.32
N THR A 149 -23.87 7.13 7.23
CA THR A 149 -23.48 8.54 7.36
C THR A 149 -21.98 8.67 7.58
N ALA A 150 -21.36 9.66 6.94
CA ALA A 150 -19.97 10.00 7.19
C ALA A 150 -19.81 10.83 8.49
N ILE A 151 -18.59 10.89 9.03
CA ILE A 151 -18.22 11.85 10.07
C ILE A 151 -18.27 13.27 9.49
N ASP A 152 -18.54 14.25 10.34
CA ASP A 152 -18.51 15.66 9.93
C ASP A 152 -17.09 16.14 9.57
N ASP A 153 -17.01 17.28 8.86
CA ASP A 153 -15.75 17.83 8.37
C ASP A 153 -14.75 18.16 9.50
N SER A 154 -15.22 18.56 10.67
CA SER A 154 -14.33 18.85 11.81
C SER A 154 -13.73 17.58 12.41
N THR A 155 -14.54 16.54 12.53
CA THR A 155 -14.09 15.21 12.96
C THR A 155 -13.15 14.60 11.94
N PHE A 156 -13.45 14.71 10.65
CA PHE A 156 -12.57 14.27 9.56
C PHE A 156 -11.20 14.95 9.62
N THR A 157 -11.19 16.30 9.70
CA THR A 157 -9.96 17.08 9.80
C THR A 157 -9.14 16.70 11.04
N THR A 158 -9.82 16.49 12.17
CA THR A 158 -9.17 16.04 13.41
C THR A 158 -8.57 14.64 13.25
N ALA A 159 -9.31 13.71 12.65
CA ALA A 159 -8.84 12.35 12.40
C ALA A 159 -7.62 12.35 11.48
N GLN A 160 -7.68 13.08 10.37
CA GLN A 160 -6.58 13.21 9.42
C GLN A 160 -5.33 13.79 10.08
N ASN A 161 -5.46 14.89 10.81
CA ASN A 161 -4.31 15.53 11.44
C ASN A 161 -3.71 14.73 12.61
N THR A 162 -4.50 13.88 13.26
CA THR A 162 -4.08 13.15 14.44
C THR A 162 -3.57 11.76 14.09
N TYR A 163 -4.27 11.02 13.24
CA TYR A 163 -4.05 9.59 13.00
C TYR A 163 -3.45 9.28 11.62
N PHE A 164 -3.77 10.09 10.62
CA PHE A 164 -3.32 9.88 9.24
C PHE A 164 -2.39 11.01 8.76
N ASN A 165 -1.58 11.53 9.68
CA ASN A 165 -0.70 12.65 9.40
C ASN A 165 0.58 12.19 8.71
N ASN A 166 0.70 12.44 7.41
CA ASN A 166 1.87 12.12 6.59
C ASN A 166 2.87 13.29 6.49
N SER A 167 2.73 14.36 7.29
CA SER A 167 3.56 15.57 7.18
C SER A 167 5.05 15.33 7.45
N SER A 168 5.41 14.23 8.09
CA SER A 168 6.80 13.82 8.32
C SER A 168 7.43 13.12 7.11
N TYR A 169 6.65 12.67 6.12
CA TYR A 169 7.18 12.11 4.90
C TYR A 169 7.85 13.21 4.06
N ASN A 170 8.93 12.87 3.40
CA ASN A 170 9.69 13.84 2.62
C ASN A 170 8.85 14.40 1.45
N GLY A 171 8.81 15.74 1.32
CA GLY A 171 8.12 16.41 0.22
C GLY A 171 6.60 16.32 0.24
N ASN A 172 5.99 16.06 1.43
CA ASN A 172 4.55 16.02 1.54
C ASN A 172 3.90 17.37 1.16
N VAL A 173 2.92 17.32 0.28
CA VAL A 173 2.06 18.44 -0.11
C VAL A 173 0.62 18.02 0.04
N ARG A 174 -0.08 18.56 1.03
CA ARG A 174 -1.48 18.28 1.27
C ARG A 174 -2.38 19.09 0.36
N PHE A 175 -3.43 18.46 -0.13
CA PHE A 175 -4.62 19.13 -0.59
C PHE A 175 -5.48 19.49 0.64
N GLU A 176 -5.87 20.76 0.77
CA GLU A 176 -6.55 21.29 1.97
C GLU A 176 -7.93 20.65 2.25
N ASN A 177 -8.49 19.92 1.28
CA ASN A 177 -9.75 19.23 1.39
C ASN A 177 -9.58 17.69 1.39
N ARG A 178 -9.85 17.06 2.55
CA ARG A 178 -10.25 15.66 2.68
C ARG A 178 -9.26 14.60 2.21
N GLY A 179 -7.98 14.73 2.55
CA GLY A 179 -7.07 13.58 2.51
C GLY A 179 -6.43 13.26 1.16
N ASN A 180 -6.59 14.11 0.16
CA ASN A 180 -5.77 14.03 -1.05
C ASN A 180 -4.39 14.60 -0.75
N GLU A 181 -3.34 13.84 -1.00
CA GLU A 181 -1.97 14.20 -0.63
C GLU A 181 -0.98 13.80 -1.72
N ILE A 182 0.15 14.48 -1.75
CA ILE A 182 1.33 14.08 -2.52
C ILE A 182 2.47 13.85 -1.55
N MET A 183 3.20 12.75 -1.74
CA MET A 183 4.48 12.50 -1.11
C MET A 183 5.52 12.24 -2.19
N ILE A 184 6.72 12.79 -2.00
CA ILE A 184 7.82 12.66 -2.96
C ILE A 184 8.98 11.90 -2.31
N ASP A 185 9.36 10.79 -2.90
CA ASP A 185 10.60 10.09 -2.60
C ASP A 185 11.67 10.52 -3.61
N THR A 186 12.56 11.40 -3.16
CA THR A 186 13.65 11.90 -4.00
C THR A 186 14.77 10.88 -4.21
N VAL A 187 14.83 9.83 -3.38
CA VAL A 187 15.86 8.79 -3.49
C VAL A 187 15.54 7.83 -4.63
N HIS A 188 14.28 7.38 -4.71
CA HIS A 188 13.83 6.45 -5.75
C HIS A 188 13.15 7.16 -6.94
N GLY A 189 13.03 8.49 -6.90
CA GLY A 189 12.41 9.25 -7.99
C GLY A 189 10.91 9.01 -8.15
N ILE A 190 10.18 8.83 -7.04
CA ILE A 190 8.74 8.50 -7.03
C ILE A 190 7.91 9.63 -6.44
N LYS A 191 6.78 9.89 -7.08
CA LYS A 191 5.68 10.71 -6.57
C LYS A 191 4.48 9.84 -6.26
N TYR A 192 4.16 9.72 -4.98
CA TYR A 192 2.93 9.09 -4.53
C TYR A 192 1.79 10.10 -4.58
N ILE A 193 0.71 9.75 -5.27
CA ILE A 193 -0.53 10.54 -5.29
C ILE A 193 -1.59 9.77 -4.52
N CYS A 194 -1.90 10.23 -3.31
CA CYS A 194 -2.97 9.67 -2.49
C CYS A 194 -4.31 10.24 -2.92
N VAL A 195 -5.21 9.36 -3.35
CA VAL A 195 -6.59 9.68 -3.72
C VAL A 195 -7.49 9.31 -2.57
N ALA A 196 -8.12 10.31 -1.95
CA ALA A 196 -8.96 10.12 -0.78
C ALA A 196 -10.20 9.26 -1.09
N CYS A 197 -10.59 8.49 -0.08
CA CYS A 197 -11.87 7.79 -0.09
C CYS A 197 -12.98 8.75 0.37
N TRP A 198 -13.90 9.09 -0.53
CA TRP A 198 -14.98 10.01 -0.24
C TRP A 198 -16.33 9.30 -0.29
N TYR A 199 -17.04 9.40 0.81
CA TYR A 199 -18.36 8.85 0.97
C TYR A 199 -19.38 9.98 1.22
N PHE A 200 -20.43 10.03 0.41
CA PHE A 200 -21.55 10.94 0.62
C PHE A 200 -22.78 10.18 1.12
N PRO A 201 -23.37 10.60 2.24
CA PRO A 201 -24.45 9.87 2.91
C PRO A 201 -25.80 9.97 2.22
N ASP A 202 -25.99 10.85 1.25
CA ASP A 202 -27.30 11.16 0.66
C ASP A 202 -27.78 10.14 -0.38
N ASP A 203 -26.97 9.13 -0.70
CA ASP A 203 -27.36 8.10 -1.64
C ASP A 203 -27.60 6.77 -0.96
N VAL A 204 -28.79 6.21 -1.21
CA VAL A 204 -29.30 4.94 -0.65
C VAL A 204 -28.40 3.73 -1.00
N TYR A 205 -27.41 3.92 -1.87
CA TYR A 205 -26.58 2.85 -2.45
C TYR A 205 -25.09 2.91 -2.13
N ASN A 206 -24.64 3.70 -1.14
CA ASN A 206 -23.24 3.78 -0.75
C ASN A 206 -22.31 4.15 -1.93
N HIS A 207 -22.59 5.21 -2.65
CA HIS A 207 -21.73 5.67 -3.73
C HIS A 207 -20.55 6.46 -3.17
N TYR A 208 -19.35 6.08 -3.59
CA TYR A 208 -18.16 6.88 -3.37
C TYR A 208 -18.09 7.94 -4.48
N THR A 209 -17.85 9.17 -4.08
CA THR A 209 -17.82 10.30 -4.99
C THR A 209 -16.42 10.89 -5.04
N TYR A 210 -16.11 11.56 -6.14
CA TYR A 210 -14.89 12.32 -6.29
C TYR A 210 -15.24 13.64 -6.94
N PRO A 211 -15.46 14.70 -6.13
CA PRO A 211 -16.08 15.95 -6.58
C PRO A 211 -15.13 16.81 -7.41
N GLU A 212 -15.70 17.89 -7.98
CA GLU A 212 -15.06 18.79 -8.94
C GLU A 212 -13.69 19.30 -8.48
N ASP A 213 -13.58 19.78 -7.25
CA ASP A 213 -12.33 20.35 -6.74
C ASP A 213 -11.23 19.30 -6.59
N ALA A 214 -11.59 18.09 -6.13
CA ALA A 214 -10.66 16.97 -6.01
C ALA A 214 -10.23 16.44 -7.38
N MET A 215 -11.17 16.36 -8.34
CA MET A 215 -10.84 15.97 -9.70
C MET A 215 -9.90 16.98 -10.35
N THR A 216 -10.18 18.26 -10.22
CA THR A 216 -9.32 19.35 -10.70
C THR A 216 -7.91 19.22 -10.13
N TRP A 217 -7.80 19.00 -8.82
CA TRP A 217 -6.52 18.79 -8.16
C TRP A 217 -5.79 17.55 -8.70
N LEU A 218 -6.48 16.38 -8.80
CA LEU A 218 -5.87 15.15 -9.30
C LEU A 218 -5.31 15.33 -10.71
N LEU A 219 -6.09 15.93 -11.60
CA LEU A 219 -5.65 16.18 -12.97
C LEU A 219 -4.45 17.13 -13.04
N GLN A 220 -4.39 18.15 -12.17
CA GLN A 220 -3.21 19.01 -12.04
C GLN A 220 -1.98 18.21 -11.59
N GLN A 221 -2.13 17.28 -10.63
CA GLN A 221 -1.02 16.46 -10.15
C GLN A 221 -0.53 15.47 -11.22
N LEU A 222 -1.44 14.88 -11.97
CA LEU A 222 -1.12 13.98 -13.07
C LEU A 222 -0.51 14.71 -14.28
N SER A 223 -0.89 15.98 -14.51
CA SER A 223 -0.37 16.81 -15.60
C SER A 223 0.94 17.53 -15.26
N ALA A 224 1.40 17.44 -14.04
CA ALA A 224 2.62 18.11 -13.62
C ALA A 224 3.83 17.59 -14.44
N VAL A 225 4.62 18.55 -14.94
CA VAL A 225 5.88 18.25 -15.63
C VAL A 225 6.99 18.22 -14.60
N ASP A 226 7.27 17.05 -14.10
CA ASP A 226 8.34 16.77 -13.14
C ASP A 226 9.09 15.49 -13.54
N ASN A 227 10.13 15.13 -12.80
CA ASN A 227 10.98 13.98 -13.10
C ASN A 227 10.67 12.79 -12.17
N TYR A 228 9.51 12.76 -11.53
CA TYR A 228 9.12 11.69 -10.62
C TYR A 228 8.11 10.78 -11.30
N ASP A 229 8.41 9.49 -11.34
CA ASP A 229 7.42 8.50 -11.76
C ASP A 229 6.30 8.41 -10.73
N ILE A 230 5.10 8.10 -11.19
CA ILE A 230 3.89 8.20 -10.38
C ILE A 230 3.45 6.81 -9.93
N VAL A 231 3.20 6.70 -8.63
CA VAL A 231 2.43 5.61 -8.02
C VAL A 231 1.18 6.22 -7.39
N VAL A 232 0.00 5.81 -7.84
CA VAL A 232 -1.26 6.27 -7.26
C VAL A 232 -1.68 5.32 -6.14
N LEU A 233 -2.13 5.88 -5.05
CA LEU A 233 -2.58 5.15 -3.87
C LEU A 233 -4.03 5.53 -3.56
N SER A 234 -4.87 4.55 -3.26
CA SER A 234 -6.21 4.78 -2.71
C SER A 234 -6.62 3.61 -1.81
N HIS A 235 -7.63 3.82 -0.98
CA HIS A 235 -8.27 2.67 -0.34
C HIS A 235 -9.15 1.91 -1.34
N ILE A 236 -9.96 2.62 -2.11
CA ILE A 236 -10.92 2.03 -3.07
C ILE A 236 -10.30 2.00 -4.47
N GLN A 237 -10.46 0.88 -5.17
CA GLN A 237 -9.96 0.71 -6.52
C GLN A 237 -10.69 1.64 -7.52
N PRO A 238 -9.97 2.17 -8.55
CA PRO A 238 -10.54 3.15 -9.49
C PRO A 238 -11.32 2.53 -10.65
N LEU A 239 -11.12 1.25 -10.96
CA LEU A 239 -11.69 0.60 -12.14
C LEU A 239 -13.03 -0.10 -11.84
N ALA A 240 -13.90 -0.16 -12.84
CA ALA A 240 -15.19 -0.81 -12.72
C ALA A 240 -15.06 -2.32 -12.39
N THR A 241 -15.97 -2.81 -11.55
CA THR A 241 -16.03 -4.23 -11.17
C THR A 241 -16.41 -5.15 -12.36
N SER A 242 -16.97 -4.58 -13.42
CA SER A 242 -17.31 -5.31 -14.67
C SER A 242 -16.11 -5.63 -15.56
N ARG A 243 -14.93 -5.05 -15.27
CA ARG A 243 -13.70 -5.37 -15.99
C ARG A 243 -13.25 -6.81 -15.72
N THR A 244 -12.36 -7.31 -16.55
CA THR A 244 -11.62 -8.53 -16.27
C THR A 244 -10.60 -8.25 -15.15
N TRP A 245 -10.77 -8.94 -14.05
CA TRP A 245 -9.84 -8.94 -12.95
C TRP A 245 -9.10 -10.28 -12.91
N TYR A 246 -7.81 -10.22 -12.70
CA TYR A 246 -6.94 -11.38 -12.61
C TYR A 246 -6.64 -11.68 -11.14
N ILE A 247 -6.63 -12.96 -10.80
CA ILE A 247 -6.08 -13.41 -9.52
C ILE A 247 -4.60 -13.71 -9.76
N PRO A 248 -3.68 -13.17 -8.93
CA PRO A 248 -2.26 -13.46 -9.08
C PRO A 248 -1.99 -14.95 -9.06
N ALA A 249 -1.14 -15.39 -9.99
CA ALA A 249 -0.68 -16.77 -9.99
C ALA A 249 0.35 -16.96 -8.88
N VAL A 250 0.06 -17.89 -7.97
CA VAL A 250 0.99 -18.30 -6.92
C VAL A 250 1.97 -19.32 -7.53
N ASP A 251 3.26 -19.17 -7.26
CA ASP A 251 4.30 -20.10 -7.67
C ASP A 251 4.43 -20.33 -9.18
N GLY A 252 4.26 -19.28 -9.99
CA GLY A 252 4.48 -19.35 -11.44
C GLY A 252 3.36 -20.03 -12.24
N GLN A 253 2.20 -20.24 -11.63
CA GLN A 253 1.01 -20.69 -12.34
C GLN A 253 0.37 -19.52 -13.12
N SER A 254 -0.28 -19.82 -14.22
CA SER A 254 -0.98 -18.79 -15.03
C SER A 254 -2.07 -18.11 -14.21
N ALA A 255 -2.11 -16.78 -14.24
CA ALA A 255 -3.20 -16.02 -13.64
C ALA A 255 -4.54 -16.51 -14.21
N SER A 256 -5.49 -16.86 -13.35
CA SER A 256 -6.83 -17.19 -13.79
C SER A 256 -7.63 -15.90 -13.96
N SER A 257 -8.26 -15.68 -15.12
CA SER A 257 -9.24 -14.63 -15.26
C SER A 257 -10.47 -14.99 -14.42
N SER A 258 -10.79 -14.21 -13.43
CA SER A 258 -12.08 -14.31 -12.74
C SER A 258 -12.73 -12.93 -12.76
N VAL A 259 -14.02 -12.90 -13.07
CA VAL A 259 -14.81 -11.73 -12.70
C VAL A 259 -14.81 -11.72 -11.18
N ILE A 260 -14.18 -10.73 -10.57
CA ILE A 260 -14.29 -10.54 -9.12
C ILE A 260 -15.71 -10.12 -8.83
N GLY A 261 -16.56 -11.11 -8.74
CA GLY A 261 -17.94 -10.98 -8.34
C GLY A 261 -18.13 -10.79 -6.84
N ARG A 262 -17.15 -10.27 -6.12
CA ARG A 262 -17.41 -9.71 -4.81
C ARG A 262 -17.81 -8.25 -4.99
N ASN A 263 -19.00 -8.07 -5.54
CA ASN A 263 -19.86 -7.04 -5.05
C ASN A 263 -19.94 -7.22 -3.52
N TYR A 264 -19.12 -6.55 -2.76
CA TYR A 264 -19.59 -6.11 -1.48
C TYR A 264 -20.78 -5.23 -1.83
N SER A 265 -21.95 -5.81 -1.72
CA SER A 265 -23.25 -5.38 -2.14
C SER A 265 -23.34 -3.84 -2.29
N GLY A 266 -23.18 -3.35 -3.52
CA GLY A 266 -23.52 -1.97 -3.85
C GLY A 266 -22.39 -0.96 -3.84
N VAL A 267 -21.15 -1.30 -3.52
CA VAL A 267 -20.03 -0.34 -3.54
C VAL A 267 -19.40 -0.33 -4.91
N ALA A 268 -19.86 0.57 -5.75
CA ALA A 268 -19.19 0.85 -7.01
C ALA A 268 -17.95 1.71 -6.72
N PRO A 269 -16.79 1.39 -7.30
CA PRO A 269 -15.62 2.24 -7.22
C PRO A 269 -15.97 3.62 -7.80
N TYR A 270 -15.68 4.70 -7.06
CA TYR A 270 -15.85 6.10 -7.48
C TYR A 270 -16.97 6.31 -8.54
N GLY A 271 -18.22 6.00 -8.15
CA GLY A 271 -19.36 6.02 -9.07
C GLY A 271 -19.49 4.74 -9.93
N ALA A 272 -20.71 4.32 -10.19
CA ALA A 272 -21.05 3.09 -10.92
C ALA A 272 -20.51 3.04 -12.38
N SER A 273 -19.91 4.11 -12.88
CA SER A 273 -19.52 4.30 -14.27
C SER A 273 -18.04 4.08 -14.58
N GLY A 274 -17.21 3.72 -13.57
CA GLY A 274 -15.76 3.64 -13.83
C GLY A 274 -15.16 5.02 -14.15
N MET A 275 -15.36 5.98 -13.27
CA MET A 275 -14.96 7.39 -13.44
C MET A 275 -13.52 7.57 -13.92
N PHE A 276 -12.58 6.78 -13.41
CA PHE A 276 -11.16 6.90 -13.75
C PHE A 276 -10.74 6.02 -14.93
N GLU A 277 -11.67 5.32 -15.58
CA GLU A 277 -11.32 4.45 -16.71
C GLU A 277 -10.74 5.24 -17.88
N GLY A 278 -9.61 4.77 -18.38
CA GLY A 278 -8.86 5.42 -19.45
C GLY A 278 -7.93 6.55 -19.00
N LEU A 279 -8.04 7.02 -17.75
CA LEU A 279 -7.22 8.12 -17.25
C LEU A 279 -5.74 7.73 -17.09
N LEU A 280 -5.48 6.57 -16.49
CA LEU A 280 -4.11 6.10 -16.26
C LEU A 280 -3.44 5.74 -17.59
N SER A 281 -4.18 5.08 -18.47
CA SER A 281 -3.72 4.77 -19.83
C SER A 281 -3.43 6.04 -20.62
N ALA A 282 -4.30 7.06 -20.57
CA ALA A 282 -4.04 8.35 -21.18
C ALA A 282 -2.78 9.02 -20.65
N ARG A 283 -2.55 8.94 -19.31
CA ARG A 283 -1.33 9.47 -18.67
C ARG A 283 -0.08 8.70 -19.09
N LYS A 284 -0.14 7.38 -19.17
CA LYS A 284 0.96 6.52 -19.65
C LYS A 284 1.31 6.82 -21.11
N ASN A 285 0.30 6.93 -21.95
CA ASN A 285 0.46 7.18 -23.38
C ASN A 285 0.63 8.68 -23.72
N LYS A 286 0.65 9.57 -22.72
CA LYS A 286 0.87 11.01 -22.87
C LYS A 286 -0.14 11.63 -23.85
N THR A 287 -1.41 11.27 -23.71
CA THR A 287 -2.52 11.76 -24.54
C THR A 287 -3.46 12.68 -23.76
N GLY A 288 -4.32 13.38 -24.47
CA GLY A 288 -5.39 14.19 -23.91
C GLY A 288 -6.74 13.50 -23.93
N GLY A 289 -7.68 14.03 -23.16
CA GLY A 289 -9.04 13.51 -23.09
C GLY A 289 -9.94 14.32 -22.17
N THR A 290 -11.06 13.71 -21.79
CA THR A 290 -12.00 14.29 -20.82
C THR A 290 -12.41 13.24 -19.79
N ILE A 291 -12.74 13.69 -18.59
CA ILE A 291 -13.27 12.88 -17.49
C ILE A 291 -14.43 13.65 -16.85
N THR A 292 -15.46 12.93 -16.41
CA THR A 292 -16.60 13.53 -15.71
C THR A 292 -16.55 13.12 -14.25
N ASP A 293 -16.57 14.09 -13.35
CA ASP A 293 -16.57 13.87 -11.90
C ASP A 293 -17.93 13.41 -11.37
N SER A 294 -18.02 13.24 -10.04
CA SER A 294 -19.26 12.82 -9.38
C SER A 294 -20.36 13.88 -9.39
N ASP A 295 -19.99 15.15 -9.58
CA ASP A 295 -20.94 16.27 -9.66
C ASP A 295 -21.49 16.45 -11.09
N GLY A 296 -21.02 15.60 -12.03
CA GLY A 296 -21.40 15.64 -13.44
C GLY A 296 -20.66 16.71 -14.25
N VAL A 297 -19.60 17.31 -13.70
CA VAL A 297 -18.76 18.29 -14.38
C VAL A 297 -17.71 17.58 -15.22
N THR A 298 -17.57 17.98 -16.47
CA THR A 298 -16.58 17.42 -17.40
C THR A 298 -15.31 18.26 -17.37
N HIS A 299 -14.20 17.60 -17.07
CA HIS A 299 -12.86 18.17 -17.06
C HIS A 299 -12.08 17.68 -18.29
N SER A 300 -11.33 18.59 -18.91
CA SER A 300 -10.38 18.25 -19.96
C SER A 300 -8.98 18.11 -19.37
N TYR A 301 -8.21 17.17 -19.88
CA TYR A 301 -6.81 16.99 -19.52
C TYR A 301 -5.94 16.81 -20.77
N ASP A 302 -4.66 17.17 -20.65
CA ASP A 302 -3.64 16.95 -21.68
C ASP A 302 -2.32 16.55 -21.02
N PHE A 303 -1.89 15.33 -21.25
CA PHE A 303 -0.65 14.76 -20.73
C PHE A 303 0.50 14.77 -21.73
N SER A 304 0.35 15.38 -22.90
CA SER A 304 1.34 15.35 -23.99
C SER A 304 2.71 15.90 -23.60
N ASN A 305 2.77 16.78 -22.61
CA ASN A 305 4.02 17.36 -22.10
C ASN A 305 4.62 16.63 -20.90
N CYS A 306 3.99 15.59 -20.39
CA CYS A 306 4.49 14.86 -19.25
C CYS A 306 5.72 14.03 -19.62
N THR A 307 6.75 14.07 -18.80
CA THR A 307 8.04 13.38 -19.01
C THR A 307 8.15 12.08 -18.24
N SER A 308 7.66 12.07 -16.99
CA SER A 308 7.66 10.90 -16.11
C SER A 308 6.59 9.88 -16.49
N ASP A 309 6.71 8.68 -16.00
CA ASP A 309 5.76 7.60 -16.23
C ASP A 309 4.78 7.42 -15.05
N ILE A 310 3.61 6.83 -15.32
CA ILE A 310 2.73 6.27 -14.30
C ILE A 310 2.95 4.77 -14.25
N LEU A 311 3.31 4.25 -13.08
CA LEU A 311 3.75 2.87 -12.93
C LEU A 311 2.59 1.94 -12.55
N CYS A 312 1.83 2.30 -11.54
CA CYS A 312 0.70 1.49 -11.07
C CYS A 312 -0.23 2.30 -10.16
N TRP A 313 -1.38 1.70 -9.86
CA TRP A 313 -2.29 2.13 -8.81
C TRP A 313 -2.46 1.01 -7.79
N LEU A 314 -2.19 1.28 -6.51
CA LEU A 314 -2.28 0.33 -5.40
C LEU A 314 -3.52 0.65 -4.56
N ALA A 315 -4.32 -0.36 -4.24
CA ALA A 315 -5.58 -0.21 -3.51
C ALA A 315 -5.83 -1.38 -2.52
N GLY A 316 -6.77 -1.17 -1.59
CA GLY A 316 -7.29 -2.16 -0.66
C GLY A 316 -8.78 -2.47 -0.91
N HIS A 317 -9.60 -2.43 0.17
CA HIS A 317 -11.07 -2.47 0.17
C HIS A 317 -11.71 -3.79 -0.23
N ALA A 318 -11.28 -4.43 -1.30
CA ALA A 318 -11.96 -5.63 -1.81
C ALA A 318 -11.56 -6.93 -1.09
N HIS A 319 -10.62 -6.87 -0.15
CA HIS A 319 -10.15 -7.98 0.69
C HIS A 319 -9.78 -9.24 -0.13
N THR A 320 -9.09 -9.02 -1.23
CA THR A 320 -8.63 -10.12 -2.08
C THR A 320 -7.48 -9.63 -2.97
N ASP A 321 -6.46 -10.45 -3.11
CA ASP A 321 -5.39 -10.17 -4.05
C ASP A 321 -5.92 -10.25 -5.47
N SER A 322 -5.86 -9.14 -6.18
CA SER A 322 -6.31 -9.09 -7.56
C SER A 322 -5.74 -7.88 -8.29
N TYR A 323 -5.74 -7.96 -9.62
CA TYR A 323 -5.31 -6.83 -10.44
C TYR A 323 -6.10 -6.77 -11.75
N ALA A 324 -6.18 -5.58 -12.31
CA ALA A 324 -6.73 -5.31 -13.63
C ALA A 324 -5.87 -4.24 -14.31
N TYR A 325 -6.13 -3.97 -15.57
CA TYR A 325 -5.40 -2.97 -16.32
C TYR A 325 -6.30 -1.84 -16.80
N ASP A 326 -5.86 -0.60 -16.65
CA ASP A 326 -6.49 0.52 -17.31
C ASP A 326 -5.93 0.66 -18.74
N GLY A 327 -6.79 0.48 -19.73
CA GLY A 327 -6.41 0.52 -21.16
C GLY A 327 -5.40 -0.54 -21.62
N GLY A 328 -5.13 -1.56 -20.77
CA GLY A 328 -4.11 -2.59 -21.04
C GLY A 328 -2.67 -2.19 -20.65
N ASP A 329 -2.45 -0.96 -20.19
CA ASP A 329 -1.10 -0.39 -20.05
C ASP A 329 -0.67 -0.09 -18.60
N VAL A 330 -1.62 0.07 -17.67
CA VAL A 330 -1.32 0.44 -16.27
C VAL A 330 -2.02 -0.52 -15.31
N PRO A 331 -1.28 -1.29 -14.49
CA PRO A 331 -1.89 -2.19 -13.53
C PRO A 331 -2.50 -1.44 -12.35
N VAL A 332 -3.72 -1.83 -12.01
CA VAL A 332 -4.42 -1.49 -10.78
C VAL A 332 -4.42 -2.73 -9.92
N ILE A 333 -3.80 -2.67 -8.75
CA ILE A 333 -3.55 -3.81 -7.88
C ILE A 333 -4.30 -3.63 -6.58
N ILE A 334 -5.07 -4.63 -6.20
CA ILE A 334 -5.80 -4.69 -4.94
C ILE A 334 -5.13 -5.73 -4.06
N PHE A 335 -4.93 -5.38 -2.79
CA PHE A 335 -4.31 -6.24 -1.79
C PHE A 335 -5.35 -6.79 -0.82
N ASP A 336 -5.09 -8.00 -0.34
CA ASP A 336 -5.92 -8.68 0.64
C ASP A 336 -5.89 -7.98 2.01
N ALA A 337 -6.94 -8.17 2.79
CA ALA A 337 -7.14 -7.49 4.07
C ALA A 337 -6.28 -8.08 5.19
N TYR A 338 -5.64 -7.23 5.98
CA TYR A 338 -4.94 -7.61 7.22
C TYR A 338 -5.93 -7.98 8.34
N ARG A 339 -7.04 -8.57 8.04
CA ARG A 339 -8.05 -8.98 9.00
C ARG A 339 -8.26 -10.49 9.00
N TYR A 340 -8.98 -11.01 9.98
CA TYR A 340 -9.23 -12.42 10.17
C TYR A 340 -7.95 -13.21 10.54
N ASP A 341 -7.98 -14.51 10.32
CA ASP A 341 -6.98 -15.44 10.83
C ASP A 341 -5.63 -15.41 10.07
N ASN A 342 -5.52 -14.63 9.00
CA ASN A 342 -4.35 -14.71 8.12
C ASN A 342 -3.42 -13.49 8.15
N HIS A 343 -3.82 -12.36 8.69
CA HIS A 343 -3.04 -11.13 8.87
C HIS A 343 -2.02 -10.81 7.76
N PRO A 344 -2.38 -10.80 6.46
CA PRO A 344 -1.42 -10.64 5.41
C PRO A 344 -0.81 -9.24 5.40
N PHE A 345 0.49 -9.17 5.14
CA PHE A 345 1.18 -7.98 4.72
C PHE A 345 2.09 -8.28 3.54
N PHE A 346 2.60 -7.24 2.88
CA PHE A 346 3.26 -7.39 1.60
C PHE A 346 4.59 -6.67 1.58
N PHE A 347 5.62 -7.37 1.10
CA PHE A 347 6.82 -6.75 0.56
C PHE A 347 6.61 -6.58 -0.94
N ILE A 348 6.91 -5.41 -1.47
CA ILE A 348 6.64 -5.06 -2.87
C ILE A 348 7.90 -4.42 -3.45
N ASN A 349 8.26 -4.82 -4.67
CA ASN A 349 9.21 -4.13 -5.51
C ASN A 349 8.52 -3.69 -6.80
N ILE A 350 8.52 -2.39 -7.07
CA ILE A 350 8.15 -1.87 -8.39
C ILE A 350 9.43 -1.80 -9.21
N ASP A 351 9.58 -2.73 -10.14
CA ASP A 351 10.77 -2.90 -10.97
C ASP A 351 10.55 -2.21 -12.32
N ARG A 352 11.18 -1.06 -12.50
CA ARG A 352 11.06 -0.26 -13.72
C ARG A 352 11.84 -0.86 -14.90
N THR A 353 12.94 -1.53 -14.60
CA THR A 353 13.78 -2.20 -15.62
C THR A 353 13.05 -3.40 -16.23
N GLN A 354 12.37 -4.19 -15.41
CA GLN A 354 11.62 -5.35 -15.87
C GLN A 354 10.14 -5.07 -16.13
N GLU A 355 9.71 -3.81 -15.96
CA GLU A 355 8.34 -3.34 -16.17
C GLU A 355 7.29 -4.21 -15.46
N ARG A 356 7.46 -4.42 -14.15
CA ARG A 356 6.56 -5.25 -13.34
C ARG A 356 6.52 -4.83 -11.87
N VAL A 357 5.48 -5.28 -11.18
CA VAL A 357 5.39 -5.26 -9.72
C VAL A 357 5.60 -6.66 -9.20
N ASN A 358 6.63 -6.87 -8.39
CA ASN A 358 6.89 -8.11 -7.68
C ASN A 358 6.32 -8.01 -6.27
N VAL A 359 5.56 -9.00 -5.84
CA VAL A 359 4.87 -9.02 -4.55
C VAL A 359 5.23 -10.29 -3.79
N TRP A 360 5.61 -10.14 -2.53
CA TRP A 360 5.75 -11.23 -1.56
C TRP A 360 4.71 -11.02 -0.48
N LYS A 361 3.66 -11.81 -0.53
CA LYS A 361 2.62 -11.86 0.49
C LYS A 361 3.07 -12.76 1.62
N VAL A 362 3.09 -12.23 2.83
CA VAL A 362 3.31 -12.98 4.06
C VAL A 362 2.01 -12.99 4.84
N ASP A 363 1.58 -14.15 5.28
CA ASP A 363 0.41 -14.33 6.15
C ASP A 363 0.77 -15.34 7.26
N ASP A 364 -0.19 -15.72 8.09
CA ASP A 364 0.03 -16.67 9.20
C ASP A 364 0.35 -18.10 8.74
N SER A 365 0.47 -18.33 7.43
CA SER A 365 0.92 -19.62 6.88
C SER A 365 2.43 -19.79 7.01
N PRO A 366 2.94 -21.04 7.03
CA PRO A 366 4.38 -21.30 7.09
C PRO A 366 5.12 -20.98 5.80
N THR A 367 4.42 -20.57 4.77
CA THR A 367 4.96 -20.23 3.46
C THR A 367 4.50 -18.86 3.02
N PHE A 368 5.37 -18.09 2.38
CA PHE A 368 4.98 -16.86 1.71
C PHE A 368 4.60 -17.14 0.25
N TYR A 369 3.79 -16.25 -0.31
CA TYR A 369 3.42 -16.30 -1.72
C TYR A 369 4.18 -15.24 -2.49
N ASN A 370 4.71 -15.59 -3.65
CA ASN A 370 5.37 -14.65 -4.55
C ASN A 370 4.62 -14.63 -5.89
N TYR A 371 4.30 -13.43 -6.36
CA TYR A 371 3.70 -13.25 -7.67
C TYR A 371 4.19 -11.97 -8.35
N GLN A 372 4.06 -11.94 -9.68
CA GLN A 372 4.53 -10.85 -10.52
C GLN A 372 3.39 -10.32 -11.36
N ILE A 373 3.28 -9.00 -11.43
CA ILE A 373 2.26 -8.30 -12.22
C ILE A 373 3.00 -7.42 -13.24
N PRO A 374 3.00 -7.74 -14.53
CA PRO A 374 3.62 -6.91 -15.54
C PRO A 374 2.90 -5.56 -15.67
N PHE A 375 3.60 -4.51 -16.11
CA PHE A 375 2.98 -3.20 -16.33
C PHE A 375 1.99 -3.20 -17.49
N THR A 376 2.18 -4.09 -18.46
CA THR A 376 1.28 -4.24 -19.60
C THR A 376 0.51 -5.55 -19.50
N GLU A 377 -0.78 -5.51 -19.83
CA GLU A 377 -1.66 -6.68 -19.81
C GLU A 377 -1.11 -7.78 -20.71
N PRO A 378 -0.92 -9.00 -20.18
CA PRO A 378 -0.45 -10.11 -21.00
C PRO A 378 -1.44 -10.41 -22.13
N THR A 379 -0.96 -10.49 -23.35
CA THR A 379 -1.79 -10.96 -24.47
C THR A 379 -2.24 -12.39 -24.23
N ALA A 380 -3.54 -12.65 -24.33
CA ALA A 380 -4.08 -14.00 -24.21
C ALA A 380 -3.40 -14.90 -25.27
N SER A 381 -2.68 -15.91 -24.82
CA SER A 381 -2.01 -16.91 -25.65
C SER A 381 -2.98 -17.98 -26.15
#